data_abbcd1feeb33e357df28cd6aa8988f46
#
_entry.id   abbcd1feeb33e357df28cd6aa8988f46
#
_cell.length_a   1.000
_cell.length_b   1.000
_cell.length_c   1.000
_cell.angle_alpha   90.00
_cell.angle_beta   90.00
_cell.angle_gamma   90.00
#
_symmetry.space_group_name_H-M   'P 1'
#
loop_
_entity.id
_entity.type
_entity.pdbx_description
1 polymer ?
#
loop_
_entity_poly.entity_id
_entity_poly.type
_entity_poly.pdbx_seq_one_letter_code
_entity_poly.pdbx_strand_id
1 'polypeptide(L)'
;MTEHDDAYTPISCGQHSLYELAIMQRVMLLLTWRSENGQSHIGKLMPLDLKTQDQQEFLIAQSNDGGMHQIRLDRIIHSDINEALKS
;
A
#
# COMPACT_ATOMS: atom_id res chain seq x y z
N MET A 1 0.05 6.68 -27.48
CA MET A 1 0.01 6.33 -26.91
C MET A 1 -0.11 5.81 -26.17
N THR A 2 -0.11 5.52 -25.77
CA THR A 2 -0.62 4.99 -25.02
C THR A 2 -0.38 4.85 -23.88
N GLU A 3 -0.46 5.14 -23.19
CA GLU A 3 -0.27 4.95 -22.14
C GLU A 3 -0.64 4.26 -21.34
N HIS A 4 -0.05 4.04 -20.83
CA HIS A 4 -0.54 2.97 -20.06
C HIS A 4 -0.79 3.39 -18.68
N ASP A 5 -1.98 3.61 -18.32
CA ASP A 5 -2.34 3.98 -16.97
C ASP A 5 -2.05 2.87 -15.99
N ASP A 6 -1.89 1.63 -16.48
CA ASP A 6 -1.66 0.49 -15.62
C ASP A 6 -0.19 0.18 -15.39
N ALA A 7 0.71 0.91 -16.02
CA ALA A 7 2.13 0.66 -15.83
C ALA A 7 2.51 0.95 -14.37
N TYR A 8 3.25 0.02 -13.77
CA TYR A 8 3.69 0.19 -12.39
C TYR A 8 4.74 1.28 -12.29
N THR A 9 4.56 2.18 -11.33
CA THR A 9 5.51 3.24 -11.05
C THR A 9 6.18 2.94 -9.72
N PRO A 10 7.48 2.61 -9.71
CA PRO A 10 8.16 2.29 -8.45
C PRO A 10 8.13 3.46 -7.48
N ILE A 11 7.90 3.16 -6.22
CA ILE A 11 7.98 4.16 -5.17
C ILE A 11 9.43 4.33 -4.74
N SER A 12 9.72 5.41 -4.02
CA SER A 12 11.08 5.67 -3.57
C SER A 12 11.52 4.62 -2.55
N CYS A 13 12.84 4.44 -2.43
CA CYS A 13 13.39 3.53 -1.43
C CYS A 13 12.98 3.93 -0.02
N GLY A 14 12.93 5.24 0.25
CA GLY A 14 12.52 5.71 1.56
C GLY A 14 11.09 5.32 1.88
N GLN A 15 10.21 5.47 0.91
CA GLN A 15 8.82 5.09 1.09
C GLN A 15 8.68 3.57 1.29
N HIS A 16 9.43 2.80 0.51
CA HIS A 16 9.41 1.34 0.63
C HIS A 16 9.85 0.92 2.04
N SER A 17 10.91 1.56 2.55
CA SER A 17 11.41 1.25 3.89
C SER A 17 10.40 1.56 4.98
N LEU A 18 9.60 2.60 4.80
CA LEU A 18 8.55 2.93 5.77
C LEU A 18 7.51 1.84 5.85
N TYR A 19 7.12 1.26 4.69
CA TYR A 19 6.18 0.15 4.70
C TYR A 19 6.77 -1.07 5.39
N GLU A 20 8.05 -1.37 5.13
CA GLU A 20 8.70 -2.48 5.80
C GLU A 20 8.71 -2.30 7.32
N LEU A 21 8.99 -1.08 7.76
CA LEU A 21 9.02 -0.78 9.18
C LEU A 21 7.63 -0.93 9.81
N ALA A 22 6.60 -0.45 9.12
CA ALA A 22 5.23 -0.58 9.62
C ALA A 22 4.83 -2.05 9.76
N ILE A 23 5.26 -2.89 8.81
CA ILE A 23 5.01 -4.33 8.89
C ILE A 23 5.69 -4.93 10.11
N MET A 24 6.97 -4.59 10.30
CA MET A 24 7.74 -5.13 11.41
C MET A 24 7.16 -4.71 12.76
N GLN A 25 6.68 -3.49 12.85
CA GLN A 25 6.16 -2.97 14.12
C GLN A 25 4.66 -3.21 14.28
N ARG A 26 4.02 -3.79 13.27
CA ARG A 26 2.58 -4.10 13.29
C ARG A 26 1.75 -2.87 13.56
N VAL A 27 2.01 -1.82 12.79
CA VAL A 27 1.32 -0.54 12.94
C VAL A 27 0.22 -0.45 11.92
N MET A 28 -1.02 -0.19 12.37
CA MET A 28 -2.12 -0.01 11.44
C MET A 28 -1.96 1.30 10.68
N LEU A 29 -2.33 1.27 9.40
CA LEU A 29 -2.20 2.42 8.53
C LEU A 29 -3.57 2.83 7.99
N LEU A 30 -3.81 4.12 7.97
CA LEU A 30 -4.97 4.67 7.28
C LEU A 30 -4.54 4.97 5.85
N LEU A 31 -5.11 4.23 4.91
CA LEU A 31 -4.71 4.29 3.51
C LEU A 31 -5.85 4.74 2.63
N THR A 32 -5.51 5.55 1.64
CA THR A 32 -6.41 5.84 0.53
C THR A 32 -5.72 5.30 -0.72
N TRP A 33 -6.43 4.46 -1.45
CA TRP A 33 -5.83 3.85 -2.65
C TRP A 33 -6.87 3.75 -3.76
N ARG A 34 -6.39 3.50 -4.96
CA ARG A 34 -7.25 3.36 -6.13
C ARG A 34 -7.20 1.91 -6.61
N SER A 35 -8.37 1.34 -6.83
CA SER A 35 -8.47 -0.02 -7.35
C SER A 35 -8.23 -0.02 -8.86
N GLU A 36 -8.16 -1.23 -9.44
CA GLU A 36 -7.89 -1.38 -10.86
C GLU A 36 -8.93 -0.71 -11.73
N ASN A 37 -10.16 -0.66 -11.26
CA ASN A 37 -11.23 -0.04 -12.04
C ASN A 37 -11.33 1.46 -11.80
N GLY A 38 -10.37 2.06 -11.11
CA GLY A 38 -10.31 3.49 -10.90
C GLY A 38 -11.09 4.01 -9.71
N GLN A 39 -11.71 3.14 -8.93
CA GLN A 39 -12.45 3.56 -7.76
C GLN A 39 -11.50 3.83 -6.59
N SER A 40 -11.77 4.90 -5.85
CA SER A 40 -10.99 5.22 -4.66
C SER A 40 -11.56 4.52 -3.44
N HIS A 41 -10.66 4.05 -2.59
CA HIS A 41 -11.01 3.40 -1.34
C HIS A 41 -10.25 4.03 -0.20
N ILE A 42 -10.83 4.02 0.98
CA ILE A 42 -10.13 4.47 2.18
C ILE A 42 -10.43 3.45 3.28
N GLY A 43 -9.40 3.13 4.06
CA GLY A 43 -9.58 2.18 5.13
C GLY A 43 -8.38 2.09 6.02
N LYS A 44 -8.60 1.60 7.23
CA LYS A 44 -7.53 1.37 8.19
C LYS A 44 -7.15 -0.09 8.11
N LEU A 45 -5.91 -0.35 7.72
CA LEU A 45 -5.43 -1.70 7.42
C LEU A 45 -4.16 -2.01 8.20
N MET A 46 -4.03 -3.29 8.58
CA MET A 46 -2.81 -3.78 9.20
C MET A 46 -1.89 -4.32 8.10
N PRO A 47 -0.74 -3.69 7.86
CA PRO A 47 0.18 -4.20 6.84
C PRO A 47 0.81 -5.49 7.33
N LEU A 48 0.83 -6.50 6.47
CA LEU A 48 1.35 -7.80 6.83
C LEU A 48 2.62 -8.17 6.07
N ASP A 49 2.74 -7.76 4.82
CA ASP A 49 3.86 -8.16 4.00
C ASP A 49 3.95 -7.30 2.75
N LEU A 50 5.10 -7.33 2.11
CA LEU A 50 5.30 -6.76 0.79
C LEU A 50 5.54 -7.92 -0.17
N LYS A 51 4.89 -7.89 -1.31
CA LYS A 51 4.97 -8.96 -2.30
C LYS A 51 5.37 -8.37 -3.64
N THR A 52 6.33 -9.02 -4.30
CA THR A 52 6.71 -8.65 -5.66
C THR A 52 6.19 -9.72 -6.60
N GLN A 53 5.48 -9.31 -7.64
CA GLN A 53 4.93 -10.20 -8.64
C GLN A 53 4.91 -9.48 -9.97
N ASP A 54 5.45 -10.11 -11.02
CA ASP A 54 5.47 -9.54 -12.37
C ASP A 54 6.08 -8.14 -12.39
N GLN A 55 7.17 -7.96 -11.61
CA GLN A 55 7.88 -6.68 -11.50
C GLN A 55 7.03 -5.58 -10.91
N GLN A 56 5.96 -5.93 -10.22
CA GLN A 56 5.12 -4.98 -9.49
C GLN A 56 5.18 -5.31 -8.01
N GLU A 57 5.10 -4.28 -7.19
CA GLU A 57 5.16 -4.45 -5.74
C GLU A 57 3.81 -4.15 -5.13
N PHE A 58 3.41 -5.00 -4.20
CA PHE A 58 2.10 -4.91 -3.55
C PHE A 58 2.27 -4.93 -2.05
N LEU A 59 1.38 -4.21 -1.37
CA LEU A 59 1.22 -4.29 0.07
C LEU A 59 0.12 -5.29 0.37
N ILE A 60 0.43 -6.30 1.17
CA ILE A 60 -0.57 -7.23 1.66
C ILE A 60 -1.01 -6.71 3.02
N ALA A 61 -2.29 -6.45 3.17
CA ALA A 61 -2.83 -5.85 4.39
C ALA A 61 -4.16 -6.46 4.74
N GLN A 62 -4.52 -6.37 6.01
CA GLN A 62 -5.74 -6.96 6.52
C GLN A 62 -6.60 -5.90 7.19
N SER A 63 -7.89 -5.88 6.88
CA SER A 63 -8.83 -4.98 7.49
C SER A 63 -9.36 -5.57 8.80
N ASN A 64 -10.05 -4.73 9.58
CA ASN A 64 -10.55 -5.14 10.90
C ASN A 64 -11.50 -6.32 10.83
N ASP A 65 -12.23 -6.46 9.72
CA ASP A 65 -13.18 -7.56 9.56
C ASP A 65 -12.53 -8.84 9.07
N GLY A 66 -11.20 -8.85 8.98
CA GLY A 66 -10.47 -10.02 8.51
C GLY A 66 -10.25 -10.08 7.02
N GLY A 67 -10.77 -9.11 6.27
CA GLY A 67 -10.61 -9.08 4.82
C GLY A 67 -9.17 -8.82 4.41
N MET A 68 -8.69 -9.56 3.42
CA MET A 68 -7.33 -9.39 2.91
C MET A 68 -7.34 -8.51 1.68
N HIS A 69 -6.33 -7.66 1.61
CA HIS A 69 -6.16 -6.74 0.48
C HIS A 69 -4.77 -6.88 -0.07
N GLN A 70 -4.68 -6.82 -1.39
CA GLN A 70 -3.39 -6.76 -2.08
C GLN A 70 -3.41 -5.47 -2.89
N ILE A 71 -2.64 -4.48 -2.43
CA ILE A 71 -2.70 -3.13 -2.99
C ILE A 71 -1.38 -2.82 -3.66
N ARG A 72 -1.41 -2.50 -4.94
CA ARG A 72 -0.20 -2.10 -5.66
C ARG A 72 0.31 -0.79 -5.07
N LEU A 73 1.61 -0.73 -4.77
CA LEU A 73 2.16 0.40 -4.02
C LEU A 73 1.97 1.73 -4.73
N ASP A 74 2.05 1.73 -6.06
CA ASP A 74 1.90 2.98 -6.80
C ASP A 74 0.45 3.45 -6.89
N ARG A 75 -0.50 2.65 -6.42
CA ARG A 75 -1.91 3.04 -6.38
C ARG A 75 -2.33 3.59 -5.04
N ILE A 76 -1.43 3.61 -4.07
CA ILE A 76 -1.71 4.24 -2.79
C ILE A 76 -1.59 5.75 -2.98
N ILE A 77 -2.71 6.44 -2.79
CA ILE A 77 -2.78 7.88 -3.00
C ILE A 77 -2.30 8.62 -1.78
N HIS A 78 -2.66 8.11 -0.60
CA HIS A 78 -2.34 8.77 0.65
C HIS A 78 -2.19 7.74 1.75
N SER A 79 -1.31 8.03 2.70
CA SER A 79 -1.02 7.14 3.83
C SER A 79 -0.59 7.99 5.01
N ASP A 80 -1.04 7.61 6.20
CA ASP A 80 -0.62 8.26 7.44
C ASP A 80 0.64 7.62 8.03
N ILE A 81 1.42 6.94 7.19
CA ILE A 81 2.52 6.09 7.68
C ILE A 81 3.54 6.88 8.51
N ASN A 82 3.83 8.13 8.15
CA ASN A 82 4.76 8.95 8.92
C ASN A 82 4.21 9.23 10.31
N GLU A 83 2.93 9.52 10.41
CA GLU A 83 2.30 9.79 11.69
C GLU A 83 2.23 8.52 12.53
N ALA A 84 1.85 7.42 11.90
CA ALA A 84 1.68 6.16 12.61
C ALA A 84 3.00 5.66 13.22
N LEU A 85 4.10 5.87 12.52
CA LEU A 85 5.40 5.38 12.98
C LEU A 85 6.03 6.27 14.03
N LYS A 86 5.50 7.47 14.24
CA LYS A 86 6.03 8.38 15.26
C LYS A 86 5.62 8.00 16.67
N SER A 87 4.64 7.19 16.82
CA SER A 87 4.10 6.86 18.14
C SER A 87 5.04 6.04 18.97
#